data_8b89991704c9ae23e9906bc9f855a090
#
_entry.id   8b89991704c9ae23e9906bc9f855a090
#
_cell.length_a   1.000
_cell.length_b   1.000
_cell.length_c   1.000
_cell.angle_alpha   90.00
_cell.angle_beta   90.00
_cell.angle_gamma   90.00
#
_symmetry.space_group_name_H-M   'P 1'
#
loop_
_entity.id
_entity.type
_entity.pdbx_description
1 polymer ?
#
loop_
_entity_poly.entity_id
_entity_poly.type
_entity_poly.pdbx_seq_one_letter_code
_entity_poly.pdbx_strand_id
1 'polypeptide(L)'
;LLKEKKKEIKGPLKELPNAKEGKFVVRIAPSPSGPLHIGHAYGSSLNYEYVKMYNGKFIVRIEDTNPDNIYPNAYELIEDDTNWLTDNNVSQVIVQSERLGIYYDYAEQLVQKNKAYVCTCNLDEWREMKKEGKACPCRDLEVKEQQIRYAKMFNEYAEGEAVLKLKTNIKDKNPAMRDFSLMRINERVHPKTGKEQRVWPLMVFSVAIDDHELGITHVLNGKDHHDNGIKEALIMKYLGWKTPEYKHWGRINFEGFKLSTTKTKLAIEQGEYTGWDDIRLMTLLALRKRGYQAGAFRKYALEIGLSLNDKTVSQKEFWK
;
A
#
# COMPACT_ATOMS: atom_id res chain seq x y z
N LEU A 1 4.32 -21.07 44.01
CA LEU A 1 5.17 -20.01 43.46
C LEU A 1 5.55 -20.37 42.03
N LEU A 2 4.71 -19.96 41.09
CA LEU A 2 4.99 -20.06 39.67
C LEU A 2 6.10 -19.05 39.34
N LYS A 3 7.29 -19.55 39.00
CA LYS A 3 8.36 -18.73 38.44
C LYS A 3 7.88 -18.19 37.09
N GLU A 4 7.54 -16.91 37.02
CA GLU A 4 7.38 -16.22 35.75
C GLU A 4 8.68 -16.36 34.97
N LYS A 5 8.63 -17.11 33.85
CA LYS A 5 9.71 -17.11 32.87
C LYS A 5 9.79 -15.69 32.32
N LYS A 6 10.76 -14.88 32.75
CA LYS A 6 11.15 -13.66 32.06
C LYS A 6 11.40 -14.04 30.61
N LYS A 7 10.51 -13.61 29.70
CA LYS A 7 10.78 -13.71 28.26
C LYS A 7 12.08 -12.93 28.00
N GLU A 8 13.11 -13.64 27.56
CA GLU A 8 14.30 -13.00 27.03
C GLU A 8 13.86 -12.03 25.92
N ILE A 9 14.17 -10.76 26.09
CA ILE A 9 14.03 -9.76 25.03
C ILE A 9 14.98 -10.24 23.94
N LYS A 10 14.45 -10.70 22.81
CA LYS A 10 15.25 -11.05 21.64
C LYS A 10 16.10 -9.83 21.30
N GLY A 11 17.38 -10.05 21.09
CA GLY A 11 18.38 -9.02 20.84
C GLY A 11 18.04 -8.09 19.67
N PRO A 12 18.95 -7.17 19.29
CA PRO A 12 18.72 -6.12 18.32
C PRO A 12 18.16 -6.66 17.00
N LEU A 13 17.43 -5.84 16.26
CA LEU A 13 16.94 -6.18 14.92
C LEU A 13 18.08 -6.73 14.06
N LYS A 14 17.79 -7.75 13.26
CA LYS A 14 18.76 -8.29 12.30
C LYS A 14 19.05 -7.25 11.23
N GLU A 15 20.31 -7.16 10.84
CA GLU A 15 20.72 -6.33 9.71
C GLU A 15 19.95 -6.70 8.43
N LEU A 16 19.67 -5.68 7.62
CA LEU A 16 19.02 -5.85 6.33
C LEU A 16 20.05 -5.84 5.21
N PRO A 17 19.90 -6.69 4.18
CA PRO A 17 20.77 -6.66 3.01
C PRO A 17 20.82 -5.26 2.38
N ASN A 18 22.02 -4.83 1.99
CA ASN A 18 22.26 -3.55 1.32
C ASN A 18 21.84 -2.28 2.08
N ALA A 19 21.39 -2.39 3.34
CA ALA A 19 21.09 -1.24 4.17
C ALA A 19 22.38 -0.50 4.53
N LYS A 20 22.34 0.84 4.45
CA LYS A 20 23.49 1.71 4.76
C LYS A 20 23.03 2.84 5.67
N GLU A 21 23.83 3.11 6.70
CA GLU A 21 23.60 4.24 7.59
C GLU A 21 23.47 5.56 6.82
N GLY A 22 22.50 6.38 7.18
CA GLY A 22 22.20 7.67 6.55
C GLY A 22 21.57 7.58 5.15
N LYS A 23 21.46 6.37 4.55
CA LYS A 23 20.89 6.17 3.20
C LYS A 23 19.70 5.21 3.19
N PHE A 24 19.24 4.80 4.36
CA PHE A 24 18.09 3.91 4.51
C PHE A 24 16.80 4.70 4.39
N VAL A 25 15.93 4.36 3.44
CA VAL A 25 14.64 5.03 3.23
C VAL A 25 13.56 3.97 3.13
N VAL A 26 12.58 4.08 4.00
CA VAL A 26 11.39 3.20 4.04
C VAL A 26 10.10 4.02 4.03
N ARG A 27 9.00 3.35 3.79
CA ARG A 27 7.68 3.97 3.81
C ARG A 27 6.64 3.07 4.44
N ILE A 28 5.59 3.69 4.98
CA ILE A 28 4.29 3.05 5.15
C ILE A 28 3.33 3.64 4.10
N ALA A 29 2.30 2.88 3.75
CA ALA A 29 1.43 3.21 2.63
C ALA A 29 -0.05 2.93 2.95
N PRO A 30 -0.63 3.64 3.94
CA PRO A 30 -2.02 3.45 4.29
C PRO A 30 -2.98 4.06 3.27
N SER A 31 -4.09 3.37 3.01
CA SER A 31 -5.24 3.96 2.33
C SER A 31 -6.04 4.84 3.30
N PRO A 32 -6.50 6.04 2.91
CA PRO A 32 -7.21 6.97 3.78
C PRO A 32 -8.70 6.59 3.95
N SER A 33 -8.96 5.35 4.33
CA SER A 33 -10.33 4.87 4.59
C SER A 33 -10.80 5.15 6.03
N GLY A 34 -9.93 5.59 6.90
CA GLY A 34 -10.12 5.94 8.30
C GLY A 34 -8.77 6.07 9.02
N PRO A 35 -8.76 6.23 10.36
CA PRO A 35 -7.54 6.31 11.16
C PRO A 35 -6.78 4.98 11.15
N LEU A 36 -5.52 5.01 11.57
CA LEU A 36 -4.75 3.80 11.78
C LEU A 36 -5.31 2.98 12.96
N HIS A 37 -5.06 1.68 12.92
CA HIS A 37 -5.46 0.74 13.98
C HIS A 37 -4.29 -0.17 14.38
N ILE A 38 -4.47 -1.02 15.39
CA ILE A 38 -3.41 -1.90 15.91
C ILE A 38 -2.71 -2.73 14.82
N GLY A 39 -3.41 -3.11 13.74
CA GLY A 39 -2.82 -3.83 12.61
C GLY A 39 -1.76 -3.01 11.87
N HIS A 40 -1.90 -1.68 11.82
CA HIS A 40 -0.91 -0.78 11.24
C HIS A 40 0.25 -0.49 12.20
N ALA A 41 -0.04 -0.48 13.52
CA ALA A 41 0.94 -0.09 14.53
C ALA A 41 2.22 -0.94 14.51
N TYR A 42 2.08 -2.26 14.31
CA TYR A 42 3.24 -3.15 14.22
C TYR A 42 4.13 -2.80 13.03
N GLY A 43 3.57 -2.74 11.83
CA GLY A 43 4.32 -2.45 10.62
C GLY A 43 4.98 -1.07 10.66
N SER A 44 4.26 -0.04 11.12
CA SER A 44 4.80 1.32 11.28
C SER A 44 5.93 1.35 12.30
N SER A 45 5.73 0.72 13.46
CA SER A 45 6.75 0.64 14.51
C SER A 45 7.99 -0.10 14.07
N LEU A 46 7.83 -1.25 13.38
CA LEU A 46 8.97 -2.04 12.89
C LEU A 46 9.79 -1.27 11.85
N ASN A 47 9.13 -0.62 10.88
CA ASN A 47 9.81 0.25 9.92
C ASN A 47 10.58 1.37 10.63
N TYR A 48 9.96 2.03 11.62
CA TYR A 48 10.60 3.10 12.37
C TYR A 48 11.80 2.63 13.20
N GLU A 49 11.74 1.45 13.83
CA GLU A 49 12.87 0.91 14.58
C GLU A 49 14.07 0.62 13.63
N TYR A 50 13.83 0.19 12.39
CA TYR A 50 14.86 0.10 11.38
C TYR A 50 15.40 1.47 10.94
N VAL A 51 14.53 2.48 10.84
CA VAL A 51 14.98 3.87 10.56
C VAL A 51 15.92 4.36 11.65
N LYS A 52 15.63 4.11 12.92
CA LYS A 52 16.54 4.45 14.03
C LYS A 52 17.86 3.69 13.93
N MET A 53 17.80 2.38 13.63
CA MET A 53 19.01 1.55 13.50
C MET A 53 19.98 2.04 12.43
N TYR A 54 19.45 2.57 11.31
CA TYR A 54 20.26 3.00 10.16
C TYR A 54 20.32 4.51 10.00
N ASN A 55 19.86 5.30 10.97
CA ASN A 55 19.77 6.76 10.85
C ASN A 55 19.15 7.20 9.50
N GLY A 56 18.02 6.57 9.17
CA GLY A 56 17.38 6.66 7.86
C GLY A 56 16.21 7.65 7.82
N LYS A 57 15.37 7.51 6.78
CA LYS A 57 14.16 8.32 6.58
C LYS A 57 12.90 7.44 6.63
N PHE A 58 11.86 7.97 7.26
CA PHE A 58 10.55 7.35 7.35
C PHE A 58 9.53 8.20 6.58
N ILE A 59 8.95 7.65 5.51
CA ILE A 59 7.98 8.34 4.66
C ILE A 59 6.58 7.76 4.90
N VAL A 60 5.59 8.63 4.97
CA VAL A 60 4.17 8.27 4.95
C VAL A 60 3.64 8.58 3.56
N ARG A 61 3.19 7.55 2.84
CA ARG A 61 2.52 7.69 1.56
C ARG A 61 1.05 7.35 1.70
N ILE A 62 0.18 8.34 1.59
CA ILE A 62 -1.26 8.15 1.64
C ILE A 62 -1.75 7.72 0.26
N GLU A 63 -2.24 6.47 0.17
CA GLU A 63 -2.68 5.85 -1.09
C GLU A 63 -4.17 6.10 -1.33
N ASP A 64 -4.47 7.24 -1.94
CA ASP A 64 -5.82 7.74 -2.20
C ASP A 64 -6.23 7.70 -3.68
N THR A 65 -5.57 6.90 -4.51
CA THR A 65 -5.89 6.77 -5.95
C THR A 65 -7.17 5.98 -6.24
N ASN A 66 -7.88 5.51 -5.23
CA ASN A 66 -9.21 4.92 -5.36
C ASN A 66 -10.26 5.80 -4.69
N PRO A 67 -11.02 6.62 -5.45
CA PRO A 67 -12.05 7.52 -4.90
C PRO A 67 -13.16 6.82 -4.11
N ASP A 68 -13.36 5.51 -4.31
CA ASP A 68 -14.51 4.77 -3.76
C ASP A 68 -14.50 4.64 -2.23
N ASN A 69 -13.36 4.80 -1.58
CA ASN A 69 -13.24 4.46 -0.16
C ASN A 69 -12.34 5.45 0.61
N ILE A 70 -12.57 6.73 0.40
CA ILE A 70 -11.83 7.79 1.10
C ILE A 70 -12.71 8.39 2.21
N TYR A 71 -12.14 8.48 3.41
CA TYR A 71 -12.68 9.29 4.50
C TYR A 71 -11.89 10.60 4.56
N PRO A 72 -12.51 11.76 4.30
CA PRO A 72 -11.77 13.03 4.13
C PRO A 72 -10.87 13.41 5.30
N ASN A 73 -11.27 13.11 6.53
CA ASN A 73 -10.46 13.43 7.72
C ASN A 73 -9.33 12.41 7.96
N ALA A 74 -9.27 11.31 7.19
CA ALA A 74 -8.25 10.27 7.39
C ALA A 74 -6.82 10.77 7.08
N TYR A 75 -6.67 11.77 6.23
CA TYR A 75 -5.35 12.32 5.90
C TYR A 75 -4.63 12.85 7.14
N GLU A 76 -5.29 13.72 7.89
CA GLU A 76 -4.77 14.28 9.14
C GLU A 76 -4.62 13.20 10.23
N LEU A 77 -5.61 12.31 10.35
CA LEU A 77 -5.57 11.25 11.35
C LEU A 77 -4.41 10.26 11.12
N ILE A 78 -4.11 9.93 9.88
CA ILE A 78 -2.98 9.06 9.52
C ILE A 78 -1.65 9.73 9.86
N GLU A 79 -1.51 11.02 9.55
CA GLU A 79 -0.32 11.79 9.86
C GLU A 79 -0.11 11.89 11.38
N ASP A 80 -1.14 12.25 12.13
CA ASP A 80 -1.10 12.33 13.58
C ASP A 80 -0.75 10.99 14.24
N ASP A 81 -1.41 9.91 13.83
CA ASP A 81 -1.17 8.58 14.35
C ASP A 81 0.26 8.11 14.07
N THR A 82 0.76 8.42 12.87
CA THR A 82 2.12 8.04 12.48
C THR A 82 3.16 8.87 13.24
N ASN A 83 2.96 10.16 13.37
CA ASN A 83 3.82 11.04 14.18
C ASN A 83 3.86 10.57 15.63
N TRP A 84 2.72 10.21 16.21
CA TRP A 84 2.69 9.65 17.55
C TRP A 84 3.48 8.33 17.67
N LEU A 85 3.35 7.39 16.70
CA LEU A 85 4.09 6.12 16.74
C LEU A 85 5.61 6.30 16.59
N THR A 86 6.05 7.37 15.92
CA THR A 86 7.44 7.60 15.52
C THR A 86 8.12 8.73 16.29
N ASP A 87 7.54 9.18 17.40
CA ASP A 87 8.05 10.33 18.19
C ASP A 87 8.29 11.58 17.30
N ASN A 88 7.37 11.89 16.39
CA ASN A 88 7.44 12.99 15.41
C ASN A 88 8.66 12.90 14.44
N ASN A 89 9.07 11.70 14.08
CA ASN A 89 10.18 11.48 13.15
C ASN A 89 9.72 11.07 11.74
N VAL A 90 8.51 11.47 11.33
CA VAL A 90 8.09 11.37 9.93
C VAL A 90 8.91 12.35 9.10
N SER A 91 9.66 11.84 8.13
CA SER A 91 10.54 12.66 7.28
C SER A 91 9.77 13.40 6.20
N GLN A 92 8.69 12.80 5.72
CA GLN A 92 7.83 13.34 4.67
C GLN A 92 6.48 12.64 4.67
N VAL A 93 5.42 13.40 4.40
CA VAL A 93 4.08 12.89 4.07
C VAL A 93 3.82 13.22 2.61
N ILE A 94 3.37 12.27 1.82
CA ILE A 94 2.92 12.47 0.45
C ILE A 94 1.52 11.89 0.24
N VAL A 95 0.79 12.50 -0.69
CA VAL A 95 -0.56 12.08 -1.09
C VAL A 95 -0.54 11.75 -2.57
N GLN A 96 -0.96 10.54 -2.95
CA GLN A 96 -0.81 10.07 -4.33
C GLN A 96 -1.67 10.85 -5.33
N SER A 97 -2.86 11.30 -4.94
CA SER A 97 -3.72 12.12 -5.82
C SER A 97 -3.10 13.47 -6.23
N GLU A 98 -2.13 13.97 -5.47
CA GLU A 98 -1.39 15.20 -5.80
C GLU A 98 -0.23 14.95 -6.79
N ARG A 99 -0.01 13.71 -7.19
CA ARG A 99 1.13 13.26 -8.01
C ARG A 99 0.71 12.64 -9.35
N LEU A 100 -0.56 12.76 -9.73
CA LEU A 100 -1.12 12.09 -10.91
C LEU A 100 -0.34 12.35 -12.20
N GLY A 101 0.16 13.59 -12.42
CA GLY A 101 0.98 13.93 -13.57
C GLY A 101 2.20 13.01 -13.73
N ILE A 102 2.90 12.69 -12.62
CA ILE A 102 4.06 11.81 -12.63
C ILE A 102 3.67 10.40 -13.11
N TYR A 103 2.52 9.89 -12.64
CA TYR A 103 2.03 8.58 -13.07
C TYR A 103 1.62 8.58 -14.54
N TYR A 104 1.02 9.65 -15.04
CA TYR A 104 0.66 9.78 -16.45
C TYR A 104 1.89 9.78 -17.37
N ASP A 105 2.94 10.50 -17.00
CA ASP A 105 4.18 10.56 -17.74
C ASP A 105 4.86 9.19 -17.85
N TYR A 106 4.92 8.43 -16.76
CA TYR A 106 5.50 7.09 -16.77
C TYR A 106 4.61 6.05 -17.47
N ALA A 107 3.29 6.19 -17.40
CA ALA A 107 2.37 5.37 -18.16
C ALA A 107 2.56 5.58 -19.67
N GLU A 108 2.67 6.84 -20.10
CA GLU A 108 2.95 7.18 -21.50
C GLU A 108 4.28 6.61 -21.97
N GLN A 109 5.36 6.71 -21.16
CA GLN A 109 6.64 6.09 -21.47
C GLN A 109 6.53 4.56 -21.67
N LEU A 110 5.76 3.87 -20.82
CA LEU A 110 5.53 2.43 -20.98
C LEU A 110 4.78 2.10 -22.27
N VAL A 111 3.82 2.93 -22.68
CA VAL A 111 3.11 2.80 -23.95
C VAL A 111 4.09 3.01 -25.12
N GLN A 112 4.87 4.09 -25.10
CA GLN A 112 5.87 4.42 -26.13
C GLN A 112 6.94 3.32 -26.29
N LYS A 113 7.36 2.72 -25.17
CA LYS A 113 8.30 1.58 -25.16
C LYS A 113 7.64 0.25 -25.54
N ASN A 114 6.37 0.24 -25.93
CA ASN A 114 5.60 -0.98 -26.22
C ASN A 114 5.55 -1.97 -25.04
N LYS A 115 5.60 -1.47 -23.79
CA LYS A 115 5.53 -2.27 -22.56
C LYS A 115 4.16 -2.22 -21.90
N ALA A 116 3.30 -1.28 -22.31
CA ALA A 116 1.90 -1.20 -21.88
C ALA A 116 0.98 -1.04 -23.10
N TYR A 117 -0.28 -1.33 -22.91
CA TYR A 117 -1.32 -1.20 -23.93
C TYR A 117 -2.69 -0.92 -23.32
N VAL A 118 -3.52 -0.20 -24.05
CA VAL A 118 -4.92 0.06 -23.69
C VAL A 118 -5.80 -1.07 -24.21
N CYS A 119 -6.46 -1.74 -23.30
CA CYS A 119 -7.39 -2.83 -23.60
C CYS A 119 -8.83 -2.32 -23.51
N THR A 120 -9.59 -2.52 -24.57
CA THR A 120 -11.02 -2.20 -24.69
C THR A 120 -11.89 -3.46 -24.85
N CYS A 121 -11.36 -4.64 -24.56
CA CYS A 121 -12.12 -5.87 -24.57
C CYS A 121 -13.14 -5.92 -23.44
N ASN A 122 -14.27 -6.60 -23.67
CA ASN A 122 -15.19 -6.93 -22.59
C ASN A 122 -14.44 -7.64 -21.45
N LEU A 123 -14.82 -7.32 -20.22
CA LEU A 123 -14.12 -7.80 -19.01
C LEU A 123 -14.15 -9.33 -18.88
N ASP A 124 -15.27 -9.96 -19.21
CA ASP A 124 -15.43 -11.42 -19.04
C ASP A 124 -14.69 -12.17 -20.14
N GLU A 125 -14.76 -11.70 -21.39
CA GLU A 125 -13.96 -12.23 -22.50
C GLU A 125 -12.45 -12.12 -22.20
N TRP A 126 -12.02 -10.98 -21.66
CA TRP A 126 -10.62 -10.80 -21.29
C TRP A 126 -10.21 -11.74 -20.15
N ARG A 127 -11.06 -11.97 -19.15
CA ARG A 127 -10.80 -12.90 -18.05
C ARG A 127 -10.60 -14.32 -18.54
N GLU A 128 -11.43 -14.78 -19.49
CA GLU A 128 -11.30 -16.12 -20.09
C GLU A 128 -10.00 -16.22 -20.91
N MET A 129 -9.70 -15.25 -21.79
CA MET A 129 -8.43 -15.23 -22.52
C MET A 129 -7.23 -15.27 -21.57
N LYS A 130 -7.25 -14.46 -20.50
CA LYS A 130 -6.22 -14.44 -19.47
C LYS A 130 -6.05 -15.79 -18.79
N LYS A 131 -7.14 -16.44 -18.42
CA LYS A 131 -7.16 -17.76 -17.77
C LYS A 131 -6.53 -18.81 -18.66
N GLU A 132 -6.83 -18.78 -19.96
CA GLU A 132 -6.25 -19.67 -20.95
C GLU A 132 -4.80 -19.33 -21.38
N GLY A 133 -4.26 -18.21 -20.90
CA GLY A 133 -2.93 -17.73 -21.30
C GLY A 133 -2.89 -17.22 -22.74
N LYS A 134 -4.02 -16.70 -23.24
CA LYS A 134 -4.16 -16.10 -24.57
C LYS A 134 -4.09 -14.58 -24.49
N ALA A 135 -3.37 -13.97 -25.43
CA ALA A 135 -3.33 -12.51 -25.56
C ALA A 135 -4.67 -11.99 -26.13
N CYS A 136 -5.12 -10.85 -25.64
CA CYS A 136 -6.26 -10.17 -26.25
C CYS A 136 -5.85 -9.41 -27.53
N PRO A 137 -6.78 -9.16 -28.46
CA PRO A 137 -6.44 -8.50 -29.74
C PRO A 137 -5.89 -7.07 -29.56
N CYS A 138 -6.22 -6.39 -28.45
CA CYS A 138 -5.71 -5.05 -28.19
C CYS A 138 -4.20 -5.01 -27.89
N ARG A 139 -3.61 -6.14 -27.47
CA ARG A 139 -2.21 -6.22 -27.01
C ARG A 139 -1.18 -5.94 -28.10
N ASP A 140 -1.47 -6.38 -29.29
CA ASP A 140 -0.51 -6.37 -30.41
C ASP A 140 -0.77 -5.26 -31.45
N LEU A 141 -1.62 -4.29 -31.10
CA LEU A 141 -1.82 -3.07 -31.89
C LEU A 141 -0.54 -2.23 -31.92
N GLU A 142 -0.36 -1.50 -33.02
CA GLU A 142 0.77 -0.58 -33.21
C GLU A 142 0.89 0.45 -32.10
N VAL A 143 2.12 0.86 -31.77
CA VAL A 143 2.39 1.83 -30.70
C VAL A 143 1.62 3.15 -30.90
N LYS A 144 1.52 3.63 -32.16
CA LYS A 144 0.76 4.85 -32.48
C LYS A 144 -0.72 4.72 -32.12
N GLU A 145 -1.33 3.57 -32.40
CA GLU A 145 -2.71 3.30 -32.01
C GLU A 145 -2.84 3.23 -30.49
N GLN A 146 -1.88 2.65 -29.79
CA GLN A 146 -1.87 2.60 -28.33
C GLN A 146 -1.76 4.00 -27.70
N GLN A 147 -0.96 4.89 -28.28
CA GLN A 147 -0.85 6.28 -27.83
C GLN A 147 -2.18 7.02 -28.02
N ILE A 148 -2.86 6.84 -29.15
CA ILE A 148 -4.19 7.41 -29.43
C ILE A 148 -5.19 6.88 -28.38
N ARG A 149 -5.22 5.58 -28.14
CA ARG A 149 -6.12 4.98 -27.14
C ARG A 149 -5.81 5.47 -25.72
N TYR A 150 -4.53 5.65 -25.39
CA TYR A 150 -4.14 6.18 -24.09
C TYR A 150 -4.66 7.62 -23.90
N ALA A 151 -4.50 8.49 -24.89
CA ALA A 151 -5.06 9.83 -24.86
C ALA A 151 -6.60 9.83 -24.72
N LYS A 152 -7.29 8.90 -25.39
CA LYS A 152 -8.75 8.73 -25.29
C LYS A 152 -9.25 8.30 -23.91
N MET A 153 -8.42 7.70 -23.06
CA MET A 153 -8.80 7.39 -21.68
C MET A 153 -9.15 8.66 -20.89
N PHE A 154 -8.56 9.80 -21.22
CA PHE A 154 -8.74 11.04 -20.49
C PHE A 154 -10.00 11.83 -20.88
N ASN A 155 -10.61 11.55 -22.04
CA ASN A 155 -11.70 12.38 -22.56
C ASN A 155 -12.80 11.64 -23.34
N GLU A 156 -12.54 10.45 -23.92
CA GLU A 156 -13.52 9.79 -24.81
C GLU A 156 -14.12 8.50 -24.21
N TYR A 157 -13.28 7.59 -23.68
CA TYR A 157 -13.78 6.33 -23.12
C TYR A 157 -14.55 6.55 -21.82
N ALA A 158 -15.67 5.87 -21.63
CA ALA A 158 -16.41 5.84 -20.40
C ALA A 158 -15.76 4.90 -19.35
N GLU A 159 -16.20 5.00 -18.10
CA GLU A 159 -15.79 4.08 -17.05
C GLU A 159 -16.11 2.63 -17.43
N GLY A 160 -15.12 1.74 -17.31
CA GLY A 160 -15.24 0.33 -17.68
C GLY A 160 -14.92 0.00 -19.16
N GLU A 161 -14.85 0.98 -20.06
CA GLU A 161 -14.57 0.73 -21.48
C GLU A 161 -13.09 0.54 -21.79
N ALA A 162 -12.19 1.16 -21.04
CA ALA A 162 -10.76 1.08 -21.30
C ALA A 162 -9.94 0.93 -20.01
N VAL A 163 -8.88 0.11 -20.10
CA VAL A 163 -7.94 -0.14 -19.01
C VAL A 163 -6.52 -0.20 -19.58
N LEU A 164 -5.59 0.55 -19.01
CA LEU A 164 -4.17 0.41 -19.33
C LEU A 164 -3.59 -0.82 -18.64
N LYS A 165 -2.94 -1.70 -19.39
CA LYS A 165 -2.34 -2.95 -18.90
C LYS A 165 -0.86 -3.03 -19.22
N LEU A 166 -0.09 -3.67 -18.34
CA LEU A 166 1.31 -3.98 -18.60
C LEU A 166 1.41 -5.24 -19.50
N LYS A 167 2.27 -5.21 -20.51
CA LYS A 167 2.61 -6.39 -21.31
C LYS A 167 3.55 -7.29 -20.52
N THR A 168 3.10 -8.47 -20.14
CA THR A 168 3.89 -9.43 -19.36
C THR A 168 3.97 -10.78 -20.08
N ASN A 169 4.47 -11.80 -19.41
CA ASN A 169 4.34 -13.16 -19.91
C ASN A 169 2.90 -13.65 -19.75
N ILE A 170 2.13 -13.64 -20.83
CA ILE A 170 0.71 -14.06 -20.82
C ILE A 170 0.54 -15.55 -20.47
N LYS A 171 1.60 -16.36 -20.58
CA LYS A 171 1.64 -17.78 -20.21
C LYS A 171 2.25 -18.03 -18.83
N ASP A 172 2.40 -16.98 -18.00
CA ASP A 172 2.92 -17.14 -16.64
C ASP A 172 2.08 -18.16 -15.86
N LYS A 173 2.74 -18.99 -15.05
CA LYS A 173 2.05 -20.00 -14.22
C LYS A 173 1.09 -19.36 -13.21
N ASN A 174 1.45 -18.19 -12.67
CA ASN A 174 0.58 -17.40 -11.81
C ASN A 174 -0.30 -16.46 -12.66
N PRO A 175 -1.61 -16.70 -12.80
CA PRO A 175 -2.50 -15.84 -13.59
C PRO A 175 -2.51 -14.38 -13.12
N ALA A 176 -2.19 -14.11 -11.85
CA ALA A 176 -2.12 -12.75 -11.33
C ALA A 176 -1.00 -11.92 -11.96
N MET A 177 0.02 -12.59 -12.52
CA MET A 177 1.15 -11.96 -13.19
C MET A 177 0.91 -11.68 -14.69
N ARG A 178 -0.18 -12.22 -15.28
CA ARG A 178 -0.48 -12.09 -16.71
C ARG A 178 -1.16 -10.76 -16.98
N ASP A 179 -0.55 -9.91 -17.81
CA ASP A 179 -1.06 -8.63 -18.30
C ASP A 179 -1.97 -7.88 -17.31
N PHE A 180 -1.42 -7.57 -16.15
CA PHE A 180 -2.18 -6.91 -15.08
C PHE A 180 -2.39 -5.42 -15.38
N SER A 181 -3.47 -4.87 -14.82
CA SER A 181 -3.87 -3.48 -15.04
C SER A 181 -2.96 -2.51 -14.28
N LEU A 182 -2.65 -1.38 -14.93
CA LEU A 182 -1.85 -0.27 -14.39
C LEU A 182 -2.74 0.93 -14.04
N MET A 183 -3.71 1.27 -14.91
CA MET A 183 -4.60 2.42 -14.73
C MET A 183 -6.01 2.08 -15.19
N ARG A 184 -6.98 2.71 -14.58
CA ARG A 184 -8.40 2.61 -14.95
C ARG A 184 -9.08 3.97 -14.98
N ILE A 185 -10.23 4.05 -15.64
CA ILE A 185 -11.15 5.17 -15.56
C ILE A 185 -12.06 4.94 -14.35
N ASN A 186 -12.22 5.98 -13.53
CA ASN A 186 -13.19 6.04 -12.44
C ASN A 186 -13.68 7.49 -12.33
N GLU A 187 -14.97 7.70 -12.50
CA GLU A 187 -15.58 9.03 -12.60
C GLU A 187 -16.17 9.53 -11.26
N ARG A 188 -15.90 8.83 -10.17
CA ARG A 188 -16.35 9.26 -8.84
C ARG A 188 -15.61 10.51 -8.39
N VAL A 189 -16.34 11.35 -7.65
CA VAL A 189 -15.79 12.56 -7.07
C VAL A 189 -14.73 12.22 -6.05
N HIS A 190 -13.52 12.75 -6.22
CA HIS A 190 -12.43 12.57 -5.28
C HIS A 190 -12.39 13.74 -4.28
N PRO A 191 -12.19 13.52 -2.95
CA PRO A 191 -12.24 14.58 -1.95
C PRO A 191 -11.24 15.72 -2.18
N LYS A 192 -10.06 15.45 -2.74
CA LYS A 192 -9.02 16.45 -3.00
C LYS A 192 -9.07 17.05 -4.42
N THR A 193 -9.32 16.24 -5.43
CA THR A 193 -9.26 16.65 -6.84
C THR A 193 -10.64 16.88 -7.48
N GLY A 194 -11.72 16.65 -6.73
CA GLY A 194 -13.06 16.82 -7.27
C GLY A 194 -13.34 15.88 -8.43
N LYS A 195 -13.85 16.42 -9.55
CA LYS A 195 -14.12 15.71 -10.81
C LYS A 195 -13.07 15.97 -11.89
N GLU A 196 -11.99 16.66 -11.57
CA GLU A 196 -10.99 17.05 -12.57
C GLU A 196 -10.21 15.86 -13.12
N GLN A 197 -10.13 14.80 -12.34
CA GLN A 197 -9.35 13.60 -12.68
C GLN A 197 -10.27 12.39 -12.84
N ARG A 198 -10.06 11.65 -13.92
CA ARG A 198 -10.84 10.45 -14.22
C ARG A 198 -10.00 9.19 -14.50
N VAL A 199 -8.71 9.34 -14.81
CA VAL A 199 -7.78 8.21 -15.03
C VAL A 199 -6.92 8.03 -13.80
N TRP A 200 -7.08 6.89 -13.14
CA TRP A 200 -6.46 6.62 -11.85
C TRP A 200 -5.46 5.46 -11.94
N PRO A 201 -4.24 5.63 -11.43
CA PRO A 201 -3.30 4.53 -11.31
C PRO A 201 -3.80 3.51 -10.30
N LEU A 202 -3.57 2.24 -10.58
CA LEU A 202 -3.79 1.17 -9.63
C LEU A 202 -2.56 1.00 -8.73
N MET A 203 -2.78 0.48 -7.53
CA MET A 203 -1.80 0.41 -6.45
C MET A 203 -0.42 -0.06 -6.92
N VAL A 204 -0.30 -1.17 -7.61
CA VAL A 204 1.02 -1.71 -8.03
C VAL A 204 1.78 -0.75 -8.96
N PHE A 205 1.08 0.09 -9.71
CA PHE A 205 1.70 1.07 -10.60
C PHE A 205 2.14 2.32 -9.84
N SER A 206 1.23 2.94 -9.09
CA SER A 206 1.57 4.14 -8.28
C SER A 206 2.67 3.84 -7.26
N VAL A 207 2.63 2.66 -6.62
CA VAL A 207 3.66 2.22 -5.67
C VAL A 207 5.02 2.09 -6.34
N ALA A 208 5.12 1.44 -7.50
CA ALA A 208 6.38 1.28 -8.22
C ALA A 208 7.01 2.63 -8.60
N ILE A 209 6.17 3.57 -9.07
CA ILE A 209 6.62 4.92 -9.44
C ILE A 209 7.10 5.68 -8.20
N ASP A 210 6.28 5.73 -7.14
CA ASP A 210 6.61 6.47 -5.93
C ASP A 210 7.82 5.89 -5.19
N ASP A 211 7.96 4.58 -5.12
CA ASP A 211 9.12 3.96 -4.48
C ASP A 211 10.42 4.34 -5.21
N HIS A 212 10.37 4.54 -6.54
CA HIS A 212 11.50 5.08 -7.30
C HIS A 212 11.72 6.58 -7.03
N GLU A 213 10.69 7.40 -7.21
CA GLU A 213 10.77 8.86 -7.11
C GLU A 213 11.16 9.35 -5.71
N LEU A 214 10.73 8.62 -4.68
CA LEU A 214 11.04 8.92 -3.28
C LEU A 214 12.36 8.30 -2.81
N GLY A 215 13.04 7.55 -3.68
CA GLY A 215 14.30 6.89 -3.33
C GLY A 215 14.17 5.83 -2.26
N ILE A 216 13.03 5.11 -2.22
CA ILE A 216 12.82 4.02 -1.28
C ILE A 216 13.89 2.93 -1.51
N THR A 217 14.63 2.61 -0.47
CA THR A 217 15.70 1.60 -0.52
C THR A 217 15.22 0.24 -0.06
N HIS A 218 14.28 0.23 0.89
CA HIS A 218 13.73 -1.00 1.47
C HIS A 218 12.22 -0.91 1.60
N VAL A 219 11.54 -1.97 1.20
CA VAL A 219 10.11 -2.16 1.36
C VAL A 219 9.89 -3.25 2.40
N LEU A 220 9.43 -2.83 3.58
CA LEU A 220 9.08 -3.74 4.67
C LEU A 220 7.56 -3.75 4.81
N ASN A 221 6.91 -4.88 4.51
CA ASN A 221 5.45 -5.01 4.56
C ASN A 221 5.01 -6.46 4.87
N GLY A 222 3.71 -6.69 4.97
CA GLY A 222 3.15 -8.02 5.17
C GLY A 222 3.38 -8.94 3.96
N LYS A 223 3.51 -10.25 4.21
CA LYS A 223 3.73 -11.27 3.16
C LYS A 223 2.60 -11.37 2.13
N ASP A 224 1.42 -10.86 2.43
CA ASP A 224 0.29 -10.73 1.51
C ASP A 224 0.57 -9.77 0.35
N HIS A 225 1.56 -8.88 0.48
CA HIS A 225 2.05 -8.01 -0.58
C HIS A 225 3.16 -8.61 -1.45
N HIS A 226 3.54 -9.88 -1.24
CA HIS A 226 4.64 -10.51 -1.99
C HIS A 226 4.45 -10.44 -3.51
N ASP A 227 3.28 -10.83 -4.02
CA ASP A 227 2.96 -10.79 -5.45
C ASP A 227 2.93 -9.37 -6.00
N ASN A 228 2.55 -8.38 -5.18
CA ASN A 228 2.60 -6.97 -5.57
C ASN A 228 4.06 -6.52 -5.75
N GLY A 229 4.96 -6.88 -4.85
CA GLY A 229 6.40 -6.58 -4.99
C GLY A 229 7.01 -7.14 -6.28
N ILE A 230 6.59 -8.33 -6.73
CA ILE A 230 7.03 -8.91 -8.03
C ILE A 230 6.53 -8.06 -9.20
N LYS A 231 5.27 -7.60 -9.16
CA LYS A 231 4.68 -6.73 -10.20
C LYS A 231 5.37 -5.36 -10.23
N GLU A 232 5.60 -4.76 -9.06
CA GLU A 232 6.31 -3.49 -8.89
C GLU A 232 7.73 -3.58 -9.47
N ALA A 233 8.46 -4.65 -9.14
CA ALA A 233 9.80 -4.90 -9.67
C ALA A 233 9.81 -5.06 -11.20
N LEU A 234 8.76 -5.65 -11.80
CA LEU A 234 8.65 -5.78 -13.25
C LEU A 234 8.40 -4.41 -13.92
N ILE A 235 7.57 -3.55 -13.33
CA ILE A 235 7.35 -2.18 -13.80
C ILE A 235 8.67 -1.40 -13.77
N MET A 236 9.38 -1.43 -12.63
CA MET A 236 10.67 -0.78 -12.46
C MET A 236 11.70 -1.28 -13.48
N LYS A 237 11.75 -2.59 -13.73
CA LYS A 237 12.62 -3.19 -14.75
C LYS A 237 12.33 -2.64 -16.14
N TYR A 238 11.06 -2.47 -16.53
CA TYR A 238 10.68 -1.95 -17.85
C TYR A 238 11.01 -0.45 -18.00
N LEU A 239 11.04 0.28 -16.89
CA LEU A 239 11.48 1.68 -16.87
C LEU A 239 13.01 1.82 -16.75
N GLY A 240 13.72 0.74 -16.48
CA GLY A 240 15.19 0.74 -16.35
C GLY A 240 15.70 1.12 -14.96
N TRP A 241 14.86 0.94 -13.94
CA TRP A 241 15.16 1.32 -12.56
C TRP A 241 15.67 0.17 -11.72
N LYS A 242 16.41 0.53 -10.67
CA LYS A 242 16.78 -0.42 -9.63
C LYS A 242 15.62 -0.63 -8.69
N THR A 243 15.36 -1.89 -8.31
CA THR A 243 14.34 -2.24 -7.32
C THR A 243 14.85 -2.04 -5.89
N PRO A 244 13.98 -1.65 -4.94
CA PRO A 244 14.29 -1.70 -3.52
C PRO A 244 14.46 -3.15 -3.03
N GLU A 245 15.03 -3.30 -1.83
CA GLU A 245 15.03 -4.58 -1.12
C GLU A 245 13.67 -4.86 -0.52
N TYR A 246 13.03 -5.97 -0.93
CA TYR A 246 11.75 -6.39 -0.37
C TYR A 246 11.96 -7.37 0.78
N LYS A 247 11.37 -7.07 1.93
CA LYS A 247 11.31 -7.96 3.09
C LYS A 247 9.91 -7.99 3.64
N HIS A 248 9.46 -9.19 3.99
CA HIS A 248 8.10 -9.39 4.42
C HIS A 248 8.05 -9.95 5.85
N TRP A 249 6.97 -9.63 6.56
CA TRP A 249 6.60 -10.29 7.80
C TRP A 249 5.33 -11.12 7.64
N GLY A 250 5.14 -12.10 8.53
CA GLY A 250 3.95 -12.92 8.63
C GLY A 250 2.74 -12.11 9.10
N ARG A 251 1.55 -12.61 8.82
CA ARG A 251 0.32 -11.97 9.28
C ARG A 251 0.25 -11.94 10.81
N ILE A 252 -0.15 -10.81 11.38
CA ILE A 252 -0.52 -10.71 12.78
C ILE A 252 -2.04 -10.67 12.87
N ASN A 253 -2.63 -11.74 13.41
CA ASN A 253 -4.05 -11.87 13.63
C ASN A 253 -4.37 -11.46 15.06
N PHE A 254 -5.26 -10.50 15.24
CA PHE A 254 -5.75 -10.07 16.53
C PHE A 254 -7.09 -10.76 16.82
N GLU A 255 -7.06 -11.80 17.65
CA GLU A 255 -8.23 -12.62 17.95
C GLU A 255 -9.22 -11.84 18.83
N GLY A 256 -10.50 -11.88 18.43
CA GLY A 256 -11.58 -11.21 19.16
C GLY A 256 -11.68 -9.70 18.95
N PHE A 257 -10.85 -9.10 18.09
CA PHE A 257 -10.92 -7.68 17.76
C PHE A 257 -11.57 -7.43 16.38
N LYS A 258 -12.43 -6.43 16.30
CA LYS A 258 -13.03 -5.96 15.05
C LYS A 258 -12.12 -4.86 14.46
N LEU A 259 -11.46 -5.15 13.33
CA LEU A 259 -10.48 -4.24 12.70
C LEU A 259 -10.94 -3.70 11.31
N SER A 260 -12.18 -3.98 10.90
CA SER A 260 -12.67 -3.53 9.60
C SER A 260 -13.07 -2.05 9.65
N THR A 261 -12.30 -1.19 8.99
CA THR A 261 -12.58 0.25 8.88
C THR A 261 -13.97 0.52 8.29
N THR A 262 -14.36 -0.18 7.22
CA THR A 262 -15.68 -0.03 6.60
C THR A 262 -16.83 -0.36 7.55
N LYS A 263 -16.73 -1.47 8.30
CA LYS A 263 -17.76 -1.85 9.28
C LYS A 263 -17.78 -0.88 10.46
N THR A 264 -16.62 -0.42 10.92
CA THR A 264 -16.52 0.56 12.00
C THR A 264 -17.14 1.90 11.59
N LYS A 265 -16.87 2.38 10.36
CA LYS A 265 -17.48 3.60 9.83
C LYS A 265 -19.00 3.51 9.84
N LEU A 266 -19.55 2.41 9.32
CA LEU A 266 -21.01 2.17 9.32
C LEU A 266 -21.58 2.16 10.74
N ALA A 267 -20.92 1.51 11.70
CA ALA A 267 -21.36 1.46 13.08
C ALA A 267 -21.32 2.83 13.77
N ILE A 268 -20.35 3.69 13.41
CA ILE A 268 -20.33 5.09 13.87
C ILE A 268 -21.50 5.87 13.28
N GLU A 269 -21.78 5.73 11.97
CA GLU A 269 -22.91 6.38 11.30
C GLU A 269 -24.27 5.93 11.87
N GLN A 270 -24.35 4.70 12.35
CA GLN A 270 -25.54 4.14 13.02
C GLN A 270 -25.63 4.51 14.52
N GLY A 271 -24.66 5.23 15.07
CA GLY A 271 -24.64 5.63 16.47
C GLY A 271 -24.24 4.54 17.45
N GLU A 272 -23.73 3.38 17.00
CA GLU A 272 -23.20 2.31 17.84
C GLU A 272 -21.92 2.76 18.57
N TYR A 273 -21.09 3.54 17.90
CA TYR A 273 -19.90 4.18 18.45
C TYR A 273 -19.99 5.71 18.37
N THR A 274 -19.39 6.40 19.33
CA THR A 274 -19.40 7.87 19.40
C THR A 274 -18.49 8.55 18.38
N GLY A 275 -17.54 7.81 17.80
CA GLY A 275 -16.56 8.29 16.84
C GLY A 275 -15.39 7.33 16.74
N TRP A 276 -14.38 7.71 15.94
CA TRP A 276 -13.18 6.91 15.74
C TRP A 276 -12.29 6.78 17.00
N ASP A 277 -12.50 7.66 17.98
CA ASP A 277 -11.82 7.67 19.28
C ASP A 277 -12.63 6.98 20.39
N ASP A 278 -13.76 6.32 20.04
CA ASP A 278 -14.52 5.54 21.00
C ASP A 278 -13.62 4.46 21.63
N ILE A 279 -13.54 4.45 22.97
CA ILE A 279 -12.62 3.59 23.72
C ILE A 279 -12.84 2.09 23.51
N ARG A 280 -13.95 1.68 22.94
CA ARG A 280 -14.25 0.28 22.57
C ARG A 280 -13.57 -0.15 21.27
N LEU A 281 -13.09 0.79 20.46
CA LEU A 281 -12.43 0.55 19.20
C LEU A 281 -10.94 0.23 19.36
N MET A 282 -10.35 -0.30 18.29
CA MET A 282 -8.93 -0.63 18.22
C MET A 282 -8.16 0.30 17.26
N THR A 283 -8.68 1.49 17.03
CA THR A 283 -7.97 2.59 16.37
C THR A 283 -6.86 3.12 17.28
N LEU A 284 -5.81 3.68 16.70
CA LEU A 284 -4.76 4.29 17.50
C LEU A 284 -5.27 5.47 18.32
N LEU A 285 -6.24 6.23 17.81
CA LEU A 285 -6.95 7.27 18.54
C LEU A 285 -7.58 6.74 19.84
N ALA A 286 -8.35 5.66 19.75
CA ALA A 286 -9.02 5.05 20.89
C ALA A 286 -8.01 4.48 21.90
N LEU A 287 -6.93 3.85 21.39
CA LEU A 287 -5.87 3.31 22.25
C LEU A 287 -5.10 4.42 22.98
N ARG A 288 -4.79 5.53 22.30
CA ARG A 288 -4.19 6.74 22.92
C ARG A 288 -5.09 7.30 24.03
N LYS A 289 -6.38 7.42 23.76
CA LYS A 289 -7.38 7.88 24.75
C LYS A 289 -7.47 6.96 25.97
N ARG A 290 -7.20 5.66 25.79
CA ARG A 290 -7.10 4.67 26.89
C ARG A 290 -5.74 4.71 27.62
N GLY A 291 -4.81 5.59 27.25
CA GLY A 291 -3.51 5.75 27.89
C GLY A 291 -2.38 4.87 27.33
N TYR A 292 -2.60 4.17 26.21
CA TYR A 292 -1.52 3.42 25.56
C TYR A 292 -0.42 4.36 25.08
N GLN A 293 0.82 3.93 25.26
CA GLN A 293 2.01 4.70 24.86
C GLN A 293 2.60 4.13 23.56
N ALA A 294 3.06 5.01 22.67
CA ALA A 294 3.71 4.61 21.41
C ALA A 294 4.90 3.66 21.63
N GLY A 295 5.66 3.88 22.70
CA GLY A 295 6.79 3.02 23.08
C GLY A 295 6.41 1.55 23.31
N ALA A 296 5.18 1.27 23.76
CA ALA A 296 4.71 -0.12 23.95
C ALA A 296 4.57 -0.83 22.59
N PHE A 297 4.05 -0.18 21.57
CA PHE A 297 3.93 -0.74 20.22
C PHE A 297 5.30 -0.97 19.58
N ARG A 298 6.23 -0.05 19.76
CA ARG A 298 7.61 -0.19 19.26
C ARG A 298 8.34 -1.35 19.95
N LYS A 299 8.22 -1.45 21.29
CA LYS A 299 8.78 -2.57 22.03
C LYS A 299 8.21 -3.90 21.56
N TYR A 300 6.90 -3.97 21.35
CA TYR A 300 6.24 -5.16 20.83
C TYR A 300 6.73 -5.52 19.42
N ALA A 301 6.92 -4.53 18.54
CA ALA A 301 7.47 -4.74 17.21
C ALA A 301 8.90 -5.30 17.26
N LEU A 302 9.74 -4.83 18.19
CA LEU A 302 11.09 -5.37 18.40
C LEU A 302 11.07 -6.81 18.93
N GLU A 303 10.13 -7.15 19.82
CA GLU A 303 9.99 -8.51 20.36
C GLU A 303 9.59 -9.53 19.28
N ILE A 304 8.70 -9.12 18.36
CA ILE A 304 8.32 -9.98 17.22
C ILE A 304 9.44 -10.02 16.18
N GLY A 305 10.03 -8.88 15.87
CA GLY A 305 11.05 -8.71 14.84
C GLY A 305 10.51 -9.03 13.44
N LEU A 306 11.38 -9.03 12.45
CA LEU A 306 11.06 -9.35 11.06
C LEU A 306 11.04 -10.88 10.87
N SER A 307 9.86 -11.48 10.94
CA SER A 307 9.64 -12.93 10.82
C SER A 307 8.51 -13.24 9.85
N LEU A 308 8.68 -14.23 8.98
CA LEU A 308 7.64 -14.71 8.04
C LEU A 308 6.55 -15.55 8.70
N ASN A 309 6.73 -15.95 9.95
CA ASN A 309 5.75 -16.75 10.67
C ASN A 309 4.52 -15.92 11.03
N ASP A 310 3.35 -16.47 10.78
CA ASP A 310 2.10 -15.86 11.24
C ASP A 310 2.03 -15.91 12.76
N LYS A 311 1.45 -14.89 13.36
CA LYS A 311 1.24 -14.79 14.80
C LYS A 311 -0.22 -14.47 15.09
N THR A 312 -0.81 -15.16 16.02
CA THR A 312 -2.12 -14.83 16.58
C THR A 312 -1.92 -14.23 17.98
N VAL A 313 -2.51 -13.07 18.20
CA VAL A 313 -2.47 -12.33 19.46
C VAL A 313 -3.86 -12.36 20.05
N SER A 314 -4.01 -13.03 21.19
CA SER A 314 -5.27 -13.06 21.93
C SER A 314 -5.51 -11.72 22.64
N GLN A 315 -6.77 -11.42 22.98
CA GLN A 315 -7.09 -10.25 23.78
C GLN A 315 -6.31 -10.22 25.09
N LYS A 316 -6.21 -11.36 25.77
CA LYS A 316 -5.46 -11.48 27.04
C LYS A 316 -3.97 -11.16 26.89
N GLU A 317 -3.36 -11.56 25.76
CA GLU A 317 -1.96 -11.25 25.47
C GLU A 317 -1.79 -9.75 25.15
N PHE A 318 -2.73 -9.19 24.41
CA PHE A 318 -2.68 -7.78 24.04
C PHE A 318 -2.82 -6.83 25.23
N TRP A 319 -3.68 -7.18 26.20
CA TRP A 319 -3.95 -6.32 27.37
C TRP A 319 -2.91 -6.44 28.50
N LYS A 320 -1.92 -7.31 28.39
CA LYS A 320 -0.80 -7.44 29.32
C LYS A 320 0.31 -6.41 29.07
#